data_3efa117c59fc7ad498539fcefd68dd5f
#
_entry.id   3efa117c59fc7ad498539fcefd68dd5f
#
_cell.length_a   1.000
_cell.length_b   1.000
_cell.length_c   1.000
_cell.angle_alpha   90.00
_cell.angle_beta   90.00
_cell.angle_gamma   90.00
#
_symmetry.space_group_name_H-M   'P 1'
#
loop_
_entity.id
_entity.type
_entity.pdbx_description
1 polymer ?
#
loop_
_entity_poly.entity_id
_entity_poly.type
_entity_poly.pdbx_seq_one_letter_code
_entity_poly.pdbx_strand_id
1 'polypeptide(L)'
;MLMAIPGRVPFSTLLEFIPVAATIVTTFLSVVLARATLRYAKAADRGLELSREQFEREWAPELHVRLERASTADAKIVITNLARASVLLQLVQLRTMTHAMPFERQYLNDPLVGGNTWTQHIGERILAITGKDYEGTIAASVSFYAAGRLYKSDWFRFDVEIQRGRFEKVEPVTLPARRVRVLAMRQADKFRRQMVKDVVHETASTKQAEVEFE
;
A
#
# COMPACT_ATOMS: atom_id res chain seq x y z
N MET A 1 -25.95 -9.86 -89.35
CA MET A 1 -26.02 -9.48 -87.96
C MET A 1 -25.18 -10.51 -87.17
N LEU A 2 -23.85 -10.21 -87.03
CA LEU A 2 -22.88 -11.10 -86.40
C LEU A 2 -22.91 -10.82 -84.86
N MET A 3 -23.34 -11.75 -84.05
CA MET A 3 -23.21 -11.69 -82.62
C MET A 3 -21.76 -11.94 -82.23
N ALA A 4 -21.13 -10.92 -81.66
CA ALA A 4 -19.80 -11.01 -81.08
C ALA A 4 -19.87 -11.87 -79.80
N ILE A 5 -19.16 -12.96 -79.78
CA ILE A 5 -19.00 -13.82 -78.59
C ILE A 5 -18.10 -13.07 -77.61
N PRO A 6 -18.53 -12.83 -76.31
CA PRO A 6 -17.69 -12.12 -75.35
C PRO A 6 -16.43 -12.90 -75.11
N GLY A 7 -15.30 -12.20 -75.20
CA GLY A 7 -13.94 -12.71 -75.20
C GLY A 7 -13.63 -13.67 -74.02
N ARG A 8 -13.08 -14.84 -74.36
CA ARG A 8 -12.40 -15.72 -73.43
C ARG A 8 -11.19 -14.97 -72.85
N VAL A 9 -11.21 -14.67 -71.57
CA VAL A 9 -10.02 -14.15 -70.88
C VAL A 9 -8.89 -15.19 -71.05
N PRO A 10 -7.72 -14.83 -71.61
CA PRO A 10 -6.68 -15.77 -71.86
C PRO A 10 -6.16 -16.34 -70.51
N PHE A 11 -5.98 -17.65 -70.47
CA PHE A 11 -5.58 -18.42 -69.29
C PHE A 11 -4.27 -17.89 -68.65
N SER A 12 -3.42 -17.23 -69.44
CA SER A 12 -2.19 -16.58 -69.01
C SER A 12 -2.43 -15.36 -68.11
N THR A 13 -3.49 -14.59 -68.33
CA THR A 13 -3.82 -13.42 -67.48
C THR A 13 -4.42 -13.87 -66.15
N LEU A 14 -5.12 -15.00 -66.08
CA LEU A 14 -5.60 -15.61 -64.86
C LEU A 14 -4.46 -16.06 -63.94
N LEU A 15 -3.37 -16.62 -64.51
CA LEU A 15 -2.18 -17.03 -63.76
C LEU A 15 -1.41 -15.85 -63.14
N GLU A 16 -1.42 -14.68 -63.77
CA GLU A 16 -0.76 -13.48 -63.23
C GLU A 16 -1.54 -12.84 -62.05
N PHE A 17 -2.87 -13.06 -61.94
CA PHE A 17 -3.68 -12.54 -60.84
C PHE A 17 -3.58 -13.39 -59.58
N ILE A 18 -3.19 -14.67 -59.64
CA ILE A 18 -3.11 -15.58 -58.49
C ILE A 18 -2.15 -15.07 -57.41
N PRO A 19 -0.88 -14.67 -57.74
CA PRO A 19 0.03 -14.16 -56.69
C PRO A 19 -0.43 -12.85 -56.06
N VAL A 20 -1.09 -11.98 -56.84
CA VAL A 20 -1.63 -10.71 -56.32
C VAL A 20 -2.79 -11.00 -55.35
N ALA A 21 -3.71 -11.88 -55.74
CA ALA A 21 -4.83 -12.28 -54.88
C ALA A 21 -4.32 -12.98 -53.59
N ALA A 22 -3.31 -13.87 -53.71
CA ALA A 22 -2.68 -14.51 -52.58
C ALA A 22 -2.03 -13.50 -51.61
N THR A 23 -1.36 -12.49 -52.13
CA THR A 23 -0.73 -11.42 -51.33
C THR A 23 -1.78 -10.59 -50.59
N ILE A 24 -2.90 -10.26 -51.23
CA ILE A 24 -4.00 -9.51 -50.62
C ILE A 24 -4.62 -10.34 -49.47
N VAL A 25 -4.89 -11.62 -49.71
CA VAL A 25 -5.45 -12.51 -48.71
C VAL A 25 -4.51 -12.69 -47.50
N THR A 26 -3.20 -12.87 -47.81
CA THR A 26 -2.19 -13.03 -46.74
C THR A 26 -2.05 -11.77 -45.89
N THR A 27 -2.08 -10.59 -46.55
CA THR A 27 -2.02 -9.29 -45.88
C THR A 27 -3.25 -9.11 -44.98
N PHE A 28 -4.43 -9.40 -45.50
CA PHE A 28 -5.66 -9.32 -44.74
C PHE A 28 -5.64 -10.24 -43.53
N LEU A 29 -5.25 -11.53 -43.69
CA LEU A 29 -5.10 -12.49 -42.62
C LEU A 29 -4.09 -12.00 -41.59
N SER A 30 -2.97 -11.44 -42.00
CA SER A 30 -1.95 -10.87 -41.11
C SER A 30 -2.49 -9.74 -40.22
N VAL A 31 -3.29 -8.85 -40.82
CA VAL A 31 -3.94 -7.75 -40.10
C VAL A 31 -4.98 -8.29 -39.10
N VAL A 32 -5.76 -9.27 -39.48
CA VAL A 32 -6.74 -9.93 -38.59
C VAL A 32 -6.03 -10.60 -37.43
N LEU A 33 -4.95 -11.34 -37.74
CA LEU A 33 -4.15 -12.03 -36.71
C LEU A 33 -3.50 -11.03 -35.73
N ALA A 34 -2.91 -9.97 -36.26
CA ALA A 34 -2.31 -8.91 -35.43
C ALA A 34 -3.35 -8.27 -34.49
N ARG A 35 -4.56 -7.98 -35.01
CA ARG A 35 -5.65 -7.47 -34.17
C ARG A 35 -6.12 -8.47 -33.12
N ALA A 36 -6.24 -9.75 -33.46
CA ALA A 36 -6.57 -10.80 -32.51
C ALA A 36 -5.50 -10.89 -31.41
N THR A 37 -4.23 -10.91 -31.78
CA THR A 37 -3.11 -10.95 -30.83
C THR A 37 -3.12 -9.75 -29.87
N LEU A 38 -3.37 -8.53 -30.37
CA LEU A 38 -3.50 -7.34 -29.54
C LEU A 38 -4.69 -7.43 -28.55
N ARG A 39 -5.81 -8.02 -29.00
CA ARG A 39 -6.96 -8.23 -28.11
C ARG A 39 -6.64 -9.26 -27.03
N TYR A 40 -5.96 -10.36 -27.37
CA TYR A 40 -5.51 -11.35 -26.40
C TYR A 40 -4.52 -10.77 -25.41
N ALA A 41 -3.54 -9.97 -25.86
CA ALA A 41 -2.59 -9.31 -24.98
C ALA A 41 -3.31 -8.39 -23.98
N LYS A 42 -4.24 -7.55 -24.45
CA LYS A 42 -5.05 -6.69 -23.56
C LYS A 42 -5.93 -7.48 -22.58
N ALA A 43 -6.48 -8.61 -23.02
CA ALA A 43 -7.27 -9.48 -22.14
C ALA A 43 -6.38 -10.16 -21.09
N ALA A 44 -5.18 -10.60 -21.46
CA ALA A 44 -4.21 -11.18 -20.55
C ALA A 44 -3.74 -10.15 -19.50
N ASP A 45 -3.44 -8.91 -19.90
CA ASP A 45 -3.08 -7.83 -18.99
C ASP A 45 -4.20 -7.54 -17.97
N ARG A 46 -5.45 -7.49 -18.43
CA ARG A 46 -6.61 -7.33 -17.52
C ARG A 46 -6.78 -8.53 -16.59
N GLY A 47 -6.56 -9.74 -17.09
CA GLY A 47 -6.61 -10.96 -16.29
C GLY A 47 -5.55 -10.97 -15.19
N LEU A 48 -4.33 -10.53 -15.50
CA LEU A 48 -3.26 -10.36 -14.53
C LEU A 48 -3.59 -9.29 -13.48
N GLU A 49 -4.17 -8.18 -13.90
CA GLU A 49 -4.57 -7.08 -13.01
C GLU A 49 -5.68 -7.54 -12.04
N LEU A 50 -6.71 -8.23 -12.54
CA LEU A 50 -7.77 -8.82 -11.72
C LEU A 50 -7.24 -9.90 -10.76
N SER A 51 -6.36 -10.78 -11.24
CA SER A 51 -5.72 -11.80 -10.41
C SER A 51 -4.88 -11.17 -9.30
N ARG A 52 -4.19 -10.08 -9.61
CA ARG A 52 -3.40 -9.31 -8.65
C ARG A 52 -4.29 -8.63 -7.61
N GLU A 53 -5.41 -8.04 -8.03
CA GLU A 53 -6.39 -7.44 -7.11
C GLU A 53 -7.05 -8.49 -6.20
N GLN A 54 -7.39 -9.67 -6.75
CA GLN A 54 -7.92 -10.79 -5.97
C GLN A 54 -6.90 -11.26 -4.94
N PHE A 55 -5.65 -11.47 -5.36
CA PHE A 55 -4.57 -11.85 -4.47
C PHE A 55 -4.36 -10.79 -3.37
N GLU A 56 -4.38 -9.51 -3.73
CA GLU A 56 -4.25 -8.42 -2.76
C GLU A 56 -5.43 -8.35 -1.77
N ARG A 57 -6.64 -8.74 -2.18
CA ARG A 57 -7.80 -8.83 -1.29
C ARG A 57 -7.75 -10.05 -0.36
N GLU A 58 -7.35 -11.19 -0.87
CA GLU A 58 -7.31 -12.45 -0.10
C GLU A 58 -6.14 -12.50 0.89
N TRP A 59 -5.02 -11.89 0.51
CA TRP A 59 -3.77 -11.92 1.28
C TRP A 59 -3.42 -10.58 1.90
N ALA A 60 -4.29 -9.58 1.79
CA ALA A 60 -4.09 -8.30 2.47
C ALA A 60 -4.01 -8.54 3.97
N PRO A 61 -2.89 -8.23 4.60
CA PRO A 61 -2.79 -8.40 6.04
C PRO A 61 -3.75 -7.43 6.72
N GLU A 62 -4.55 -7.95 7.64
CA GLU A 62 -5.46 -7.17 8.45
C GLU A 62 -4.81 -6.84 9.78
N LEU A 63 -4.58 -5.57 10.05
CA LEU A 63 -4.14 -5.08 11.35
C LEU A 63 -5.28 -4.35 12.05
N HIS A 64 -5.44 -4.62 13.32
CA HIS A 64 -6.30 -3.87 14.21
C HIS A 64 -5.43 -3.02 15.13
N VAL A 65 -5.59 -1.71 15.05
CA VAL A 65 -4.85 -0.76 15.89
C VAL A 65 -5.81 -0.13 16.89
N ARG A 66 -5.44 -0.20 18.15
CA ARG A 66 -6.18 0.38 19.28
C ARG A 66 -5.25 1.27 20.09
N LEU A 67 -5.81 2.34 20.60
CA LEU A 67 -5.21 3.12 21.67
C LEU A 67 -6.05 2.85 22.92
N GLU A 68 -5.40 2.41 23.98
CA GLU A 68 -6.04 2.01 25.23
C GLU A 68 -5.42 2.78 26.38
N ARG A 69 -6.24 3.15 27.35
CA ARG A 69 -5.75 3.67 28.61
C ARG A 69 -5.12 2.53 29.41
N ALA A 70 -3.83 2.58 29.64
CA ALA A 70 -3.11 1.60 30.44
C ALA A 70 -3.27 1.91 31.94
N SER A 71 -3.24 3.19 32.30
CA SER A 71 -3.50 3.72 33.63
C SER A 71 -4.02 5.15 33.55
N THR A 72 -4.27 5.80 34.68
CA THR A 72 -4.61 7.22 34.68
C THR A 72 -3.48 8.11 34.19
N ALA A 73 -2.23 7.66 34.27
CA ALA A 73 -1.05 8.41 33.85
C ALA A 73 -0.48 7.94 32.51
N ASP A 74 -1.01 6.86 31.93
CA ASP A 74 -0.40 6.23 30.76
C ASP A 74 -1.42 5.68 29.78
N ALA A 75 -1.06 5.76 28.51
CA ALA A 75 -1.79 5.17 27.39
C ALA A 75 -0.86 4.21 26.61
N LYS A 76 -1.43 3.18 26.05
CA LYS A 76 -0.70 2.19 25.24
C LYS A 76 -1.33 2.06 23.86
N ILE A 77 -0.49 1.94 22.85
CA ILE A 77 -0.92 1.51 21.52
C ILE A 77 -0.84 -0.01 21.44
N VAL A 78 -1.87 -0.61 20.88
CA VAL A 78 -2.02 -2.06 20.75
C VAL A 78 -2.27 -2.38 19.28
N ILE A 79 -1.40 -3.17 18.67
CA ILE A 79 -1.50 -3.59 17.27
C ILE A 79 -1.69 -5.09 17.25
N THR A 80 -2.84 -5.55 16.77
CA THR A 80 -3.15 -6.98 16.63
C THR A 80 -3.12 -7.35 15.15
N ASN A 81 -2.38 -8.40 14.83
CA ASN A 81 -2.39 -9.00 13.49
C ASN A 81 -3.57 -9.96 13.37
N LEU A 82 -4.61 -9.57 12.64
CA LEU A 82 -5.79 -10.40 12.42
C LEU A 82 -5.60 -11.41 11.28
N ALA A 83 -4.58 -11.23 10.45
CA ALA A 83 -4.25 -12.17 9.37
C ALA A 83 -3.56 -13.42 9.94
N ARG A 84 -3.58 -14.50 9.16
CA ARG A 84 -2.83 -15.74 9.50
C ARG A 84 -1.34 -15.59 9.22
N ALA A 85 -0.98 -14.77 8.24
CA ALA A 85 0.42 -14.53 7.86
C ALA A 85 1.12 -13.61 8.86
N SER A 86 2.41 -13.85 9.11
CA SER A 86 3.23 -12.96 9.90
C SER A 86 3.53 -11.66 9.14
N VAL A 87 3.58 -10.55 9.87
CA VAL A 87 3.99 -9.25 9.37
C VAL A 87 5.23 -8.76 10.12
N LEU A 88 6.02 -7.90 9.49
CA LEU A 88 7.15 -7.24 10.13
C LEU A 88 6.80 -5.77 10.30
N LEU A 89 6.52 -5.34 11.53
CA LEU A 89 6.24 -3.95 11.86
C LEU A 89 7.48 -3.09 11.59
N GLN A 90 7.31 -1.96 10.91
CA GLN A 90 8.41 -1.08 10.52
C GLN A 90 8.29 0.31 11.10
N LEU A 91 7.11 0.86 11.18
CA LEU A 91 6.91 2.22 11.64
C LEU A 91 5.51 2.39 12.21
N VAL A 92 5.44 2.93 13.39
CA VAL A 92 4.21 3.50 13.98
C VAL A 92 4.32 5.00 13.95
N GLN A 93 3.28 5.66 13.45
CA GLN A 93 3.18 7.11 13.40
C GLN A 93 1.96 7.57 14.18
N LEU A 94 2.13 8.61 14.95
CA LEU A 94 1.05 9.28 15.68
C LEU A 94 0.97 10.75 15.25
N ARG A 95 -0.23 11.28 15.13
CA ARG A 95 -0.47 12.69 14.89
C ARG A 95 -1.73 13.17 15.61
N THR A 96 -1.77 14.44 15.96
CA THR A 96 -3.03 15.12 16.28
C THR A 96 -3.76 15.48 14.98
N MET A 97 -5.07 15.62 15.04
CA MET A 97 -5.83 16.02 13.83
C MET A 97 -5.62 17.50 13.46
N THR A 98 -5.17 18.31 14.40
CA THR A 98 -4.83 19.73 14.18
C THR A 98 -3.54 19.93 13.39
N HIS A 99 -2.64 18.93 13.41
CA HIS A 99 -1.35 19.01 12.71
C HIS A 99 -1.26 17.99 11.59
N ALA A 100 -0.84 18.43 10.41
CA ALA A 100 -0.66 17.55 9.25
C ALA A 100 0.53 16.59 9.40
N MET A 101 1.55 17.01 10.16
CA MET A 101 2.76 16.21 10.37
C MET A 101 2.62 15.29 11.58
N PRO A 102 3.14 14.05 11.50
CA PRO A 102 3.24 13.18 12.68
C PRO A 102 4.14 13.83 13.73
N PHE A 103 3.70 13.81 14.97
CA PHE A 103 4.52 14.25 16.09
C PHE A 103 5.42 13.14 16.61
N GLU A 104 5.01 11.90 16.41
CA GLU A 104 5.76 10.73 16.83
C GLU A 104 5.98 9.80 15.63
N ARG A 105 7.20 9.32 15.48
CA ARG A 105 7.60 8.32 14.50
C ARG A 105 8.47 7.32 15.19
N GLN A 106 7.92 6.15 15.42
CA GLN A 106 8.66 5.07 16.02
C GLN A 106 9.01 4.03 14.99
N TYR A 107 10.29 3.84 14.77
CA TYR A 107 10.83 2.80 13.91
C TYR A 107 10.91 1.48 14.68
N LEU A 108 10.42 0.43 14.03
CA LEU A 108 10.35 -0.91 14.56
C LEU A 108 10.98 -1.88 13.58
N ASN A 109 11.37 -3.02 14.08
CA ASN A 109 11.75 -4.17 13.27
C ASN A 109 11.21 -5.44 13.93
N ASP A 110 9.96 -5.37 14.39
CA ASP A 110 9.36 -6.39 15.23
C ASP A 110 8.48 -7.32 14.40
N PRO A 111 8.75 -8.64 14.39
CA PRO A 111 7.87 -9.59 13.76
C PRO A 111 6.59 -9.76 14.59
N LEU A 112 5.44 -9.66 13.94
CA LEU A 112 4.13 -9.89 14.54
C LEU A 112 3.46 -11.07 13.86
N VAL A 113 3.43 -12.21 14.55
CA VAL A 113 2.81 -13.44 14.06
C VAL A 113 1.29 -13.27 14.00
N GLY A 114 0.65 -14.03 13.09
CA GLY A 114 -0.81 -14.02 12.95
C GLY A 114 -1.52 -14.36 14.27
N GLY A 115 -2.54 -13.59 14.60
CA GLY A 115 -3.29 -13.68 15.85
C GLY A 115 -2.63 -13.02 17.06
N ASN A 116 -1.35 -12.64 16.98
CA ASN A 116 -0.62 -12.03 18.08
C ASN A 116 -0.81 -10.52 18.13
N THR A 117 -0.46 -9.97 19.29
CA THR A 117 -0.60 -8.55 19.61
C THR A 117 0.75 -7.97 20.02
N TRP A 118 1.09 -6.84 19.44
CA TRP A 118 2.20 -5.98 19.83
C TRP A 118 1.67 -4.81 20.64
N THR A 119 2.35 -4.44 21.72
CA THR A 119 1.90 -3.38 22.63
C THR A 119 3.07 -2.49 23.02
N GLN A 120 2.81 -1.18 23.09
CA GLN A 120 3.77 -0.20 23.56
C GLN A 120 3.11 0.91 24.35
N HIS A 121 3.78 1.32 25.41
CA HIS A 121 3.42 2.45 26.24
C HIS A 121 3.86 3.76 25.54
N ILE A 122 2.93 4.70 25.38
CA ILE A 122 3.14 5.95 24.67
C ILE A 122 2.55 7.16 25.39
N GLY A 123 2.09 6.99 26.62
CA GLY A 123 1.44 8.04 27.39
C GLY A 123 2.32 9.28 27.57
N GLU A 124 3.58 9.12 27.96
CA GLU A 124 4.53 10.21 28.13
C GLU A 124 4.73 11.01 26.85
N ARG A 125 4.82 10.33 25.69
CA ARG A 125 4.99 10.96 24.39
C ARG A 125 3.76 11.75 23.96
N ILE A 126 2.57 11.23 24.27
CA ILE A 126 1.32 11.96 24.03
C ILE A 126 1.31 13.22 24.90
N LEU A 127 1.57 13.09 26.22
CA LEU A 127 1.60 14.21 27.16
C LEU A 127 2.64 15.28 26.80
N ALA A 128 3.81 14.88 26.32
CA ALA A 128 4.86 15.80 25.89
C ALA A 128 4.42 16.75 24.77
N ILE A 129 3.46 16.32 23.96
CA ILE A 129 3.03 17.06 22.77
C ILE A 129 1.68 17.72 22.94
N THR A 130 0.73 17.04 23.59
CA THR A 130 -0.60 17.58 23.82
C THR A 130 -0.68 18.47 25.05
N GLY A 131 0.29 18.33 25.95
CA GLY A 131 0.28 19.04 27.25
C GLY A 131 -0.53 18.28 28.30
N LYS A 132 -0.74 18.95 29.47
CA LYS A 132 -1.45 18.36 30.60
C LYS A 132 -2.97 18.41 30.46
N ASP A 133 -3.48 19.28 29.62
CA ASP A 133 -4.91 19.45 29.37
C ASP A 133 -5.12 19.41 27.84
N TYR A 134 -5.81 18.39 27.38
CA TYR A 134 -6.06 18.15 25.97
C TYR A 134 -7.38 17.44 25.75
N GLU A 135 -8.17 17.98 24.83
CA GLU A 135 -9.37 17.34 24.32
C GLU A 135 -9.30 17.35 22.79
N GLY A 136 -9.28 16.16 22.19
CA GLY A 136 -9.19 16.08 20.73
C GLY A 136 -8.90 14.69 20.21
N THR A 137 -8.71 14.61 18.88
CA THR A 137 -8.49 13.34 18.20
C THR A 137 -7.02 13.13 17.91
N ILE A 138 -6.51 11.98 18.32
CA ILE A 138 -5.19 11.44 17.94
C ILE A 138 -5.40 10.38 16.87
N ALA A 139 -4.55 10.39 15.85
CA ALA A 139 -4.58 9.39 14.79
C ALA A 139 -3.27 8.59 14.75
N ALA A 140 -3.40 7.28 14.60
CA ALA A 140 -2.29 6.34 14.46
C ALA A 140 -2.27 5.71 13.07
N SER A 141 -1.09 5.48 12.51
CA SER A 141 -0.88 4.74 11.27
C SER A 141 0.32 3.81 11.41
N VAL A 142 0.23 2.63 10.83
CA VAL A 142 1.25 1.59 10.90
C VAL A 142 1.76 1.26 9.52
N SER A 143 3.08 1.17 9.36
CA SER A 143 3.71 0.64 8.16
C SER A 143 4.41 -0.68 8.49
N PHE A 144 4.27 -1.67 7.61
CA PHE A 144 4.76 -3.02 7.86
C PHE A 144 5.03 -3.77 6.56
N TYR A 145 5.90 -4.78 6.62
CA TYR A 145 6.12 -5.73 5.53
C TYR A 145 5.28 -6.98 5.72
N ALA A 146 4.69 -7.44 4.63
CA ALA A 146 4.07 -8.75 4.54
C ALA A 146 4.27 -9.31 3.13
N ALA A 147 4.58 -10.60 3.00
CA ALA A 147 4.83 -11.26 1.72
C ALA A 147 5.80 -10.48 0.81
N GLY A 148 6.86 -9.91 1.35
CA GLY A 148 7.87 -9.14 0.61
C GLY A 148 7.44 -7.75 0.14
N ARG A 149 6.25 -7.26 0.54
CA ARG A 149 5.73 -5.95 0.17
C ARG A 149 5.58 -5.04 1.38
N LEU A 150 5.78 -3.75 1.16
CA LEU A 150 5.55 -2.73 2.18
C LEU A 150 4.10 -2.23 2.09
N TYR A 151 3.42 -2.30 3.22
CA TYR A 151 2.06 -1.83 3.42
C TYR A 151 2.04 -0.63 4.37
N LYS A 152 1.04 0.22 4.22
CA LYS A 152 0.73 1.28 5.16
C LYS A 152 -0.76 1.26 5.44
N SER A 153 -1.14 1.25 6.72
CA SER A 153 -2.53 1.36 7.14
C SER A 153 -3.10 2.76 6.88
N ASP A 154 -4.41 2.87 6.82
CA ASP A 154 -5.09 4.15 6.99
C ASP A 154 -4.88 4.68 8.42
N TRP A 155 -5.28 5.94 8.64
CA TRP A 155 -5.19 6.56 9.94
C TRP A 155 -6.36 6.11 10.83
N PHE A 156 -6.05 5.37 11.89
CA PHE A 156 -6.99 5.03 12.97
C PHE A 156 -7.12 6.25 13.88
N ARG A 157 -8.35 6.63 14.21
CA ARG A 157 -8.65 7.84 14.98
C ARG A 157 -9.19 7.47 16.35
N PHE A 158 -8.72 8.20 17.37
CA PHE A 158 -9.08 8.00 18.76
C PHE A 158 -9.38 9.34 19.39
N ASP A 159 -10.52 9.46 20.07
CA ASP A 159 -10.81 10.59 20.93
C ASP A 159 -10.09 10.42 22.25
N VAL A 160 -9.32 11.42 22.60
CA VAL A 160 -8.48 11.43 23.78
C VAL A 160 -8.78 12.67 24.59
N GLU A 161 -9.11 12.46 25.86
CA GLU A 161 -9.29 13.51 26.85
C GLU A 161 -8.25 13.35 27.93
N ILE A 162 -7.47 14.39 28.19
CA ILE A 162 -6.43 14.47 29.19
C ILE A 162 -6.74 15.66 30.07
N GLN A 163 -6.87 15.44 31.39
CA GLN A 163 -7.05 16.49 32.36
C GLN A 163 -5.96 16.40 33.43
N ARG A 164 -5.27 17.50 33.67
CA ARG A 164 -4.16 17.58 34.66
C ARG A 164 -3.10 16.50 34.48
N GLY A 165 -2.81 16.12 33.23
CA GLY A 165 -1.85 15.06 32.91
C GLY A 165 -2.37 13.63 33.12
N ARG A 166 -3.69 13.45 33.28
CA ARG A 166 -4.32 12.14 33.43
C ARG A 166 -5.20 11.85 32.22
N PHE A 167 -5.09 10.64 31.70
CA PHE A 167 -5.95 10.15 30.63
C PHE A 167 -7.34 9.82 31.21
N GLU A 168 -8.31 10.67 30.98
CA GLU A 168 -9.70 10.44 31.41
C GLU A 168 -10.45 9.58 30.41
N LYS A 169 -10.26 9.85 29.11
CA LYS A 169 -10.93 9.16 28.02
C LYS A 169 -9.96 8.77 26.90
N VAL A 170 -10.08 7.55 26.40
CA VAL A 170 -9.41 7.08 25.20
C VAL A 170 -10.35 6.13 24.47
N GLU A 171 -11.00 6.61 23.41
CA GLU A 171 -12.01 5.84 22.67
C GLU A 171 -11.77 5.90 21.16
N PRO A 172 -12.07 4.85 20.39
CA PRO A 172 -12.00 4.90 18.95
C PRO A 172 -13.13 5.75 18.37
N VAL A 173 -12.79 6.73 17.51
CA VAL A 173 -13.78 7.58 16.81
C VAL A 173 -14.46 6.84 15.68
N THR A 174 -13.74 5.93 15.03
CA THR A 174 -14.24 5.16 13.91
C THR A 174 -13.96 3.69 14.15
N LEU A 175 -14.86 2.84 13.67
CA LEU A 175 -14.57 1.41 13.55
C LEU A 175 -13.23 1.28 12.82
N PRO A 176 -12.33 0.42 13.29
CA PRO A 176 -11.00 0.28 12.73
C PRO A 176 -11.12 0.06 11.23
N ALA A 177 -10.59 1.02 10.48
CA ALA A 177 -10.55 0.90 9.03
C ALA A 177 -9.60 -0.26 8.72
N ARG A 178 -10.15 -1.33 8.19
CA ARG A 178 -9.39 -2.53 7.80
C ARG A 178 -8.62 -2.33 6.49
N ARG A 179 -8.60 -1.12 5.96
CA ARG A 179 -7.97 -0.85 4.68
C ARG A 179 -6.48 -0.71 4.85
N VAL A 180 -5.78 -1.65 4.25
CA VAL A 180 -4.33 -1.62 4.12
C VAL A 180 -4.00 -1.15 2.71
N ARG A 181 -3.25 -0.07 2.60
CA ARG A 181 -2.78 0.44 1.31
C ARG A 181 -1.40 -0.12 1.02
N VAL A 182 -1.22 -0.73 -0.15
CA VAL A 182 0.10 -1.05 -0.67
C VAL A 182 0.78 0.25 -1.10
N LEU A 183 1.94 0.56 -0.54
CA LEU A 183 2.73 1.69 -1.00
C LEU A 183 3.28 1.40 -2.38
N ALA A 184 3.06 2.31 -3.33
CA ALA A 184 3.69 2.25 -4.65
C ALA A 184 5.23 2.21 -4.50
N MET A 185 5.93 1.52 -5.43
CA MET A 185 7.37 1.27 -5.32
C MET A 185 8.18 2.55 -5.08
N ARG A 186 7.85 3.66 -5.77
CA ARG A 186 8.50 4.97 -5.55
C ARG A 186 8.29 5.53 -4.14
N GLN A 187 7.11 5.32 -3.56
CA GLN A 187 6.81 5.76 -2.20
C GLN A 187 7.50 4.86 -1.18
N ALA A 188 7.60 3.56 -1.45
CA ALA A 188 8.34 2.62 -0.61
C ALA A 188 9.84 2.96 -0.55
N ASP A 189 10.45 3.32 -1.68
CA ASP A 189 11.85 3.72 -1.74
C ASP A 189 12.09 5.05 -1.01
N LYS A 190 11.19 6.02 -1.16
CA LYS A 190 11.24 7.28 -0.43
C LYS A 190 11.10 7.04 1.08
N PHE A 191 10.20 6.18 1.47
CA PHE A 191 9.99 5.78 2.86
C PHE A 191 11.24 5.12 3.46
N ARG A 192 11.86 4.16 2.75
CA ARG A 192 13.11 3.51 3.18
C ARG A 192 14.23 4.51 3.36
N ARG A 193 14.42 5.43 2.41
CA ARG A 193 15.46 6.47 2.51
C ARG A 193 15.23 7.39 3.70
N GLN A 194 13.98 7.75 3.98
CA GLN A 194 13.63 8.56 5.14
C GLN A 194 13.91 7.80 6.43
N MET A 195 13.50 6.54 6.52
CA MET A 195 13.74 5.67 7.66
C MET A 195 15.23 5.53 7.99
N VAL A 196 16.07 5.30 6.98
CA VAL A 196 17.53 5.22 7.17
C VAL A 196 18.10 6.53 7.70
N LYS A 197 17.66 7.67 7.17
CA LYS A 197 18.12 8.99 7.65
C LYS A 197 17.73 9.22 9.10
N ASP A 198 16.48 8.92 9.46
CA ASP A 198 15.98 9.17 10.82
C ASP A 198 16.70 8.28 11.84
N VAL A 199 16.95 6.99 11.51
CA VAL A 199 17.72 6.07 12.36
C VAL A 199 19.17 6.54 12.53
N VAL A 200 19.81 7.02 11.46
CA VAL A 200 21.17 7.55 11.54
C VAL A 200 21.25 8.80 12.43
N HIS A 201 20.24 9.69 12.33
CA HIS A 201 20.18 10.88 13.20
C HIS A 201 19.97 10.51 14.68
N GLU A 202 19.08 9.56 14.97
CA GLU A 202 18.81 9.09 16.32
C GLU A 202 20.08 8.47 16.96
N THR A 203 20.78 7.63 16.19
CA THR A 203 22.03 7.00 16.66
C THR A 203 23.14 8.03 16.89
N ALA A 204 23.23 9.07 16.06
CA ALA A 204 24.20 10.13 16.22
C ALA A 204 23.91 11.00 17.47
N SER A 205 22.65 11.32 17.70
CA SER A 205 22.21 12.09 18.88
C SER A 205 22.46 11.34 20.18
N THR A 206 22.20 10.03 20.22
CA THR A 206 22.45 9.19 21.39
C THR A 206 23.94 9.12 21.73
N LYS A 207 24.81 8.98 20.73
CA LYS A 207 26.26 8.99 20.95
C LYS A 207 26.79 10.34 21.45
N GLN A 208 26.22 11.45 20.99
CA GLN A 208 26.61 12.77 21.51
C GLN A 208 26.19 12.95 22.97
N ALA A 209 25.00 12.47 23.36
CA ALA A 209 24.55 12.53 24.73
C ALA A 209 25.40 11.67 25.68
N GLU A 210 25.88 10.50 25.22
CA GLU A 210 26.78 9.64 26.02
C GLU A 210 28.16 10.29 26.25
N VAL A 211 28.69 11.04 25.26
CA VAL A 211 29.99 11.72 25.37
C VAL A 211 29.94 12.98 26.27
N GLU A 212 28.78 13.61 26.42
CA GLU A 212 28.61 14.77 27.32
C GLU A 212 28.45 14.36 28.82
N PHE A 213 28.23 13.07 29.10
CA PHE A 213 28.11 12.56 30.48
C PHE A 213 29.35 11.82 31.00
N GLU A 214 30.43 11.68 30.21
CA GLU A 214 31.75 11.24 30.65
C GLU A 214 32.66 12.45 30.93
#